data_6ea6e3e57c885844c8a0cd6491f988fa
#
_entry.id   6ea6e3e57c885844c8a0cd6491f988fa
#
_cell.length_a   1.000
_cell.length_b   1.000
_cell.length_c   1.000
_cell.angle_alpha   90.00
_cell.angle_beta   90.00
_cell.angle_gamma   90.00
#
_symmetry.space_group_name_H-M   'P 1'
#
loop_
_entity.id
_entity.type
_entity.pdbx_description
1 polymer ?
#
loop_
_entity_poly.entity_id
_entity_poly.type
_entity_poly.pdbx_seq_one_letter_code
_entity_poly.pdbx_strand_id
1 'polypeptide(L)'
;QDENGGPWSSILSYDPDSSAFPVLYEGDRIQATGYVYEYSTDAANMTELFITAPINILEVGVDVPEVEVIETGDLRWPTKAEQWGNVTVKVEEGIVTNNDLQYEIFEVDDGSGGVLVDDDSDSIQVYFDAVGPPPVGTFVSSISGWVYHHYGSYSDSTTYKLEPLYVSDINFGAGPPVFSDVSRDPCAPGNDEDVVVSAVITDNSDISSAEIMYSIDGGTYQSVLMTSGTDDTWTGTIPGSNASDGAVLYYYISATDDGTDQDEPKTSTYPYEIDNDQLGYYITDDQYIALAQMTDWPSGNSLYDDCELTVTGIVTGDTAQYNSGYGAYAIQSEANPWHGIVFDGWDDTELTRGDEVTITGTVAEFDAEWHFKYDNNTKIINVSSVTVNSTGNSIAAMTVSTEDLEQDADEVESYEGCLVTVSGVTVSAVNAYDWSIIDDSGIECLIDDDMANMAANSAMSALTEGETLANVSGIFNFSFGTYKIQIRDMADLGQLGIDDDFAGVAREFALYPNYPNPFNPETRIRFQLAENSNVRLMIYDVLGRKVRTLVSERMDAGHHVLNWNGLNDAGADVASGMYVYRIKAGDFIAHRKMLLVR
;
A
#
# COMPACT_ATOMS: atom_id res chain seq x y z
N GLN A 1 -34.16 14.92 -13.06
CA GLN A 1 -33.96 14.43 -14.42
C GLN A 1 -34.96 15.09 -15.38
N ASP A 2 -34.59 15.36 -16.64
CA ASP A 2 -35.50 15.90 -17.64
C ASP A 2 -36.40 14.81 -18.25
N GLU A 3 -37.46 15.21 -18.96
CA GLU A 3 -38.48 14.31 -19.49
C GLU A 3 -38.00 13.35 -20.61
N ASN A 4 -36.81 13.58 -21.16
CA ASN A 4 -36.29 12.72 -22.23
C ASN A 4 -35.36 11.63 -21.71
N GLY A 5 -34.86 11.76 -20.48
CA GLY A 5 -33.88 10.82 -19.92
C GLY A 5 -32.52 10.87 -20.62
N GLY A 6 -31.69 9.87 -20.39
CA GLY A 6 -30.40 9.69 -21.04
C GLY A 6 -29.25 10.53 -20.47
N PRO A 7 -28.08 10.49 -21.14
CA PRO A 7 -26.91 11.21 -20.69
C PRO A 7 -27.13 12.72 -20.60
N TRP A 8 -26.55 13.35 -19.58
CA TRP A 8 -26.65 14.79 -19.31
C TRP A 8 -28.06 15.31 -18.98
N SER A 9 -29.00 14.42 -18.61
CA SER A 9 -30.40 14.77 -18.37
C SER A 9 -30.73 15.11 -16.91
N SER A 10 -29.77 15.05 -16.00
CA SER A 10 -30.02 15.21 -14.57
C SER A 10 -29.08 16.21 -13.91
N ILE A 11 -29.52 16.76 -12.78
CA ILE A 11 -28.70 17.62 -11.92
C ILE A 11 -29.16 17.47 -10.48
N LEU A 12 -28.20 17.39 -9.54
CA LEU A 12 -28.48 17.44 -8.13
C LEU A 12 -28.92 18.85 -7.72
N SER A 13 -29.98 18.96 -6.92
CA SER A 13 -30.47 20.24 -6.40
C SER A 13 -30.20 20.36 -4.92
N TYR A 14 -29.57 21.45 -4.49
CA TYR A 14 -29.18 21.69 -3.12
C TYR A 14 -29.75 23.00 -2.58
N ASP A 15 -30.29 22.96 -1.34
CA ASP A 15 -30.70 24.12 -0.57
C ASP A 15 -30.21 23.96 0.89
N PRO A 16 -29.32 24.84 1.37
CA PRO A 16 -28.71 24.70 2.70
C PRO A 16 -29.69 24.86 3.86
N ASP A 17 -30.86 25.48 3.67
CA ASP A 17 -31.88 25.65 4.71
C ASP A 17 -33.14 24.83 4.47
N SER A 18 -33.19 24.04 3.40
CA SER A 18 -34.31 23.20 2.97
C SER A 18 -35.67 23.91 2.86
N SER A 19 -35.74 25.22 3.07
CA SER A 19 -36.99 25.97 3.07
C SER A 19 -37.59 26.15 1.69
N ALA A 20 -36.76 26.01 0.64
CA ALA A 20 -37.20 26.10 -0.75
C ALA A 20 -37.88 24.82 -1.26
N PHE A 21 -37.72 23.70 -0.58
CA PHE A 21 -38.25 22.42 -1.00
C PHE A 21 -39.66 22.19 -0.39
N PRO A 22 -40.69 22.11 -1.22
CA PRO A 22 -41.97 21.50 -0.78
C PRO A 22 -41.76 19.98 -0.60
N VAL A 23 -42.78 19.30 -0.10
CA VAL A 23 -42.79 17.83 -0.17
C VAL A 23 -42.91 17.45 -1.64
N LEU A 24 -41.87 16.80 -2.16
CA LEU A 24 -41.79 16.33 -3.55
C LEU A 24 -41.95 14.81 -3.58
N TYR A 25 -42.54 14.32 -4.64
CA TYR A 25 -42.68 12.90 -4.93
C TYR A 25 -42.11 12.59 -6.31
N GLU A 26 -41.65 11.38 -6.49
CA GLU A 26 -41.30 10.88 -7.80
C GLU A 26 -42.46 11.08 -8.79
N GLY A 27 -42.14 11.60 -9.98
CA GLY A 27 -43.14 11.96 -10.98
C GLY A 27 -43.70 13.38 -10.80
N ASP A 28 -43.22 14.20 -9.84
CA ASP A 28 -43.58 15.61 -9.79
C ASP A 28 -42.73 16.40 -10.82
N ARG A 29 -43.40 17.04 -11.77
CA ARG A 29 -42.77 18.01 -12.67
C ARG A 29 -42.60 19.33 -11.93
N ILE A 30 -41.39 19.78 -11.77
CA ILE A 30 -41.06 20.98 -10.99
C ILE A 30 -40.39 22.06 -11.84
N GLN A 31 -40.48 23.29 -11.33
CA GLN A 31 -39.67 24.40 -11.78
C GLN A 31 -38.80 24.89 -10.63
N ALA A 32 -37.50 24.72 -10.77
CA ALA A 32 -36.51 25.22 -9.83
C ALA A 32 -35.81 26.45 -10.38
N THR A 33 -35.38 27.36 -9.50
CA THR A 33 -34.60 28.56 -9.84
C THR A 33 -33.38 28.60 -8.94
N GLY A 34 -32.22 28.69 -9.57
CA GLY A 34 -30.93 28.68 -8.85
C GLY A 34 -29.78 29.05 -9.75
N TYR A 35 -28.58 28.91 -9.27
CA TYR A 35 -27.35 28.99 -10.07
C TYR A 35 -26.61 27.66 -10.04
N VAL A 36 -25.94 27.34 -11.15
CA VAL A 36 -25.10 26.18 -11.24
C VAL A 36 -23.85 26.41 -10.41
N TYR A 37 -23.52 25.45 -9.57
CA TYR A 37 -22.38 25.49 -8.67
C TYR A 37 -21.60 24.19 -8.79
N GLU A 38 -20.27 24.29 -8.88
CA GLU A 38 -19.39 23.13 -8.81
C GLU A 38 -18.96 22.94 -7.36
N TYR A 39 -19.50 21.93 -6.72
CA TYR A 39 -19.03 21.50 -5.41
C TYR A 39 -17.78 20.66 -5.60
N SER A 40 -16.64 21.23 -5.20
CA SER A 40 -15.34 20.58 -5.35
C SER A 40 -14.79 20.15 -4.00
N THR A 41 -14.34 18.91 -3.95
CA THR A 41 -13.46 18.39 -2.90
C THR A 41 -12.08 18.10 -3.51
N ASP A 42 -11.11 17.70 -2.71
CA ASP A 42 -9.79 17.32 -3.22
C ASP A 42 -9.86 16.11 -4.18
N ALA A 43 -10.92 15.30 -4.08
CA ALA A 43 -11.05 14.05 -4.84
C ALA A 43 -12.17 14.04 -5.90
N ALA A 44 -13.17 14.93 -5.82
CA ALA A 44 -14.33 14.90 -6.71
C ALA A 44 -14.94 16.27 -6.95
N ASN A 45 -15.55 16.44 -8.13
CA ASN A 45 -16.36 17.60 -8.47
C ASN A 45 -17.78 17.15 -8.75
N MET A 46 -18.77 17.84 -8.18
CA MET A 46 -20.18 17.58 -8.41
C MET A 46 -20.89 18.85 -8.87
N THR A 47 -21.54 18.78 -10.01
CA THR A 47 -22.34 19.88 -10.52
C THR A 47 -23.70 19.91 -9.84
N GLU A 48 -23.99 20.99 -9.14
CA GLU A 48 -25.24 21.19 -8.39
C GLU A 48 -26.01 22.41 -8.89
N LEU A 49 -27.34 22.36 -8.73
CA LEU A 49 -28.18 23.53 -8.80
C LEU A 49 -28.45 24.06 -7.39
N PHE A 50 -27.76 25.15 -7.03
CA PHE A 50 -27.98 25.82 -5.75
C PHE A 50 -29.28 26.63 -5.82
N ILE A 51 -30.29 26.19 -5.07
CA ILE A 51 -31.64 26.77 -5.12
C ILE A 51 -31.67 28.15 -4.45
N THR A 52 -32.25 29.13 -5.13
CA THR A 52 -32.35 30.53 -4.65
C THR A 52 -33.76 31.05 -4.54
N ALA A 53 -34.74 30.25 -4.91
CA ALA A 53 -36.16 30.56 -4.78
C ALA A 53 -36.98 29.30 -4.55
N PRO A 54 -38.16 29.39 -3.91
CA PRO A 54 -39.03 28.26 -3.70
C PRO A 54 -39.35 27.49 -4.99
N ILE A 55 -39.29 26.17 -4.92
CA ILE A 55 -39.62 25.26 -6.00
C ILE A 55 -41.14 25.27 -6.24
N ASN A 56 -41.51 25.38 -7.52
CA ASN A 56 -42.90 25.27 -7.92
C ASN A 56 -43.20 23.88 -8.48
N ILE A 57 -44.20 23.20 -7.97
CA ILE A 57 -44.73 21.98 -8.58
C ILE A 57 -45.66 22.41 -9.73
N LEU A 58 -45.32 22.00 -10.93
CA LEU A 58 -46.10 22.33 -12.13
C LEU A 58 -47.14 21.26 -12.44
N GLU A 59 -46.80 19.98 -12.21
CA GLU A 59 -47.66 18.84 -12.48
C GLU A 59 -47.23 17.71 -11.54
N VAL A 60 -48.16 16.84 -11.14
CA VAL A 60 -47.90 15.71 -10.25
C VAL A 60 -48.19 14.39 -10.94
N GLY A 61 -47.37 13.39 -10.64
CA GLY A 61 -47.60 12.03 -11.12
C GLY A 61 -47.44 11.88 -12.65
N VAL A 62 -46.54 12.64 -13.26
CA VAL A 62 -46.15 12.40 -14.66
C VAL A 62 -45.27 11.14 -14.75
N ASP A 63 -45.31 10.49 -15.88
CA ASP A 63 -44.43 9.33 -16.13
C ASP A 63 -42.96 9.80 -16.06
N VAL A 64 -42.16 9.07 -15.27
CA VAL A 64 -40.71 9.27 -15.22
C VAL A 64 -40.07 8.68 -16.48
N PRO A 65 -38.91 9.20 -16.93
CA PRO A 65 -38.20 8.60 -18.06
C PRO A 65 -37.90 7.13 -17.83
N GLU A 66 -37.91 6.35 -18.92
CA GLU A 66 -37.44 4.97 -18.87
C GLU A 66 -35.97 4.94 -18.44
N VAL A 67 -35.63 4.01 -17.57
CA VAL A 67 -34.25 3.83 -17.07
C VAL A 67 -33.44 3.18 -18.18
N GLU A 68 -32.35 3.83 -18.61
CA GLU A 68 -31.45 3.27 -19.61
C GLU A 68 -30.56 2.17 -19.02
N VAL A 69 -30.41 1.09 -19.78
CA VAL A 69 -29.45 0.02 -19.47
C VAL A 69 -28.09 0.43 -20.04
N ILE A 70 -27.07 0.41 -19.18
CA ILE A 70 -25.68 0.74 -19.51
C ILE A 70 -24.76 -0.37 -19.04
N GLU A 71 -23.54 -0.43 -19.58
CA GLU A 71 -22.50 -1.33 -19.10
C GLU A 71 -21.88 -0.80 -17.80
N THR A 72 -21.46 -1.69 -16.89
CA THR A 72 -20.78 -1.31 -15.65
C THR A 72 -19.51 -0.49 -15.94
N GLY A 73 -18.76 -0.85 -16.98
CA GLY A 73 -17.58 -0.15 -17.47
C GLY A 73 -17.81 1.29 -17.95
N ASP A 74 -19.05 1.67 -18.25
CA ASP A 74 -19.40 3.06 -18.60
C ASP A 74 -19.29 3.98 -17.37
N LEU A 75 -19.39 3.45 -16.16
CA LEU A 75 -19.26 4.19 -14.90
C LEU A 75 -17.85 4.11 -14.31
N ARG A 76 -16.98 3.21 -14.81
CA ARG A 76 -15.65 3.02 -14.25
C ARG A 76 -14.72 4.22 -14.45
N TRP A 77 -14.79 4.89 -15.58
CA TRP A 77 -13.88 5.99 -15.90
C TRP A 77 -14.59 7.35 -15.88
N PRO A 78 -14.06 8.36 -15.18
CA PRO A 78 -14.70 9.67 -15.05
C PRO A 78 -15.11 10.29 -16.40
N THR A 79 -14.28 10.11 -17.43
CA THR A 79 -14.56 10.65 -18.77
C THR A 79 -15.79 10.06 -19.46
N LYS A 80 -16.20 8.83 -19.07
CA LYS A 80 -17.43 8.21 -19.52
C LYS A 80 -18.57 8.40 -18.53
N ALA A 81 -18.29 8.28 -17.25
CA ALA A 81 -19.26 8.30 -16.18
C ALA A 81 -19.90 9.68 -15.95
N GLU A 82 -19.18 10.77 -16.19
CA GLU A 82 -19.64 12.15 -15.96
C GLU A 82 -20.98 12.46 -16.66
N GLN A 83 -21.20 11.93 -17.86
CA GLN A 83 -22.45 12.14 -18.59
C GLN A 83 -23.67 11.51 -17.91
N TRP A 84 -23.45 10.52 -17.05
CA TRP A 84 -24.49 9.82 -16.30
C TRP A 84 -24.69 10.38 -14.89
N GLY A 85 -23.87 11.34 -14.47
CA GLY A 85 -23.95 11.95 -13.14
C GLY A 85 -25.37 12.40 -12.79
N ASN A 86 -25.89 11.92 -11.66
CA ASN A 86 -27.24 12.12 -11.17
C ASN A 86 -28.37 11.55 -12.05
N VAL A 87 -28.06 10.78 -13.09
CA VAL A 87 -29.04 10.07 -13.91
C VAL A 87 -29.35 8.71 -13.28
N THR A 88 -30.62 8.30 -13.27
CA THR A 88 -30.99 6.94 -12.92
C THR A 88 -30.71 6.01 -14.09
N VAL A 89 -29.91 4.99 -13.86
CA VAL A 89 -29.49 4.00 -14.85
C VAL A 89 -29.73 2.60 -14.31
N LYS A 90 -29.58 1.61 -15.16
CA LYS A 90 -29.66 0.19 -14.83
C LYS A 90 -28.47 -0.55 -15.41
N VAL A 91 -27.82 -1.37 -14.62
CA VAL A 91 -26.85 -2.37 -15.08
C VAL A 91 -27.50 -3.76 -15.01
N GLU A 92 -27.12 -4.67 -15.89
CA GLU A 92 -27.71 -6.01 -15.99
C GLU A 92 -26.62 -7.07 -16.12
N GLU A 93 -26.93 -8.28 -15.64
CA GLU A 93 -26.10 -9.49 -15.80
C GLU A 93 -24.66 -9.37 -15.25
N GLY A 94 -24.53 -8.64 -14.13
CA GLY A 94 -23.24 -8.46 -13.46
C GLY A 94 -22.96 -9.53 -12.40
N ILE A 95 -21.73 -9.57 -11.95
CA ILE A 95 -21.28 -10.42 -10.85
C ILE A 95 -20.61 -9.55 -9.81
N VAL A 96 -20.79 -9.88 -8.54
CA VAL A 96 -20.07 -9.25 -7.46
C VAL A 96 -18.61 -9.69 -7.50
N THR A 97 -17.71 -8.76 -7.76
CA THR A 97 -16.27 -9.01 -7.87
C THR A 97 -15.50 -8.66 -6.60
N ASN A 98 -16.05 -7.74 -5.79
CA ASN A 98 -15.47 -7.36 -4.51
C ASN A 98 -16.59 -6.96 -3.53
N ASN A 99 -16.53 -7.43 -2.29
CA ASN A 99 -17.47 -7.09 -1.22
C ASN A 99 -16.78 -6.71 0.10
N ASP A 100 -15.47 -6.60 0.07
CA ASP A 100 -14.66 -6.19 1.23
C ASP A 100 -14.20 -4.74 1.08
N LEU A 101 -15.16 -3.87 0.77
CA LEU A 101 -14.97 -2.44 0.67
C LEU A 101 -15.54 -1.75 1.91
N GLN A 102 -14.90 -0.66 2.34
CA GLN A 102 -15.39 0.12 3.50
C GLN A 102 -16.82 0.60 3.25
N TYR A 103 -17.58 0.76 4.32
CA TYR A 103 -18.94 1.28 4.28
C TYR A 103 -19.95 0.40 3.53
N GLU A 104 -19.74 -0.93 3.56
CA GLU A 104 -20.64 -1.92 2.93
C GLU A 104 -20.81 -1.75 1.41
N ILE A 105 -19.90 -0.99 0.78
CA ILE A 105 -19.82 -0.85 -0.66
C ILE A 105 -19.37 -2.19 -1.26
N PHE A 106 -19.92 -2.54 -2.40
CA PHE A 106 -19.46 -3.70 -3.16
C PHE A 106 -19.31 -3.35 -4.64
N GLU A 107 -18.52 -4.14 -5.36
CA GLU A 107 -18.28 -3.94 -6.79
C GLU A 107 -19.03 -4.98 -7.61
N VAL A 108 -19.64 -4.55 -8.73
CA VAL A 108 -20.32 -5.40 -9.69
C VAL A 108 -19.73 -5.17 -11.07
N ASP A 109 -19.41 -6.25 -11.78
CA ASP A 109 -18.84 -6.23 -13.12
C ASP A 109 -19.66 -7.14 -14.07
N ASP A 110 -20.07 -6.61 -15.22
CA ASP A 110 -20.72 -7.34 -16.31
C ASP A 110 -19.73 -7.85 -17.37
N GLY A 111 -18.43 -7.72 -17.10
CA GLY A 111 -17.32 -8.04 -18.00
C GLY A 111 -16.78 -6.84 -18.78
N SER A 112 -17.37 -5.65 -18.62
CA SER A 112 -16.90 -4.40 -19.26
C SER A 112 -16.02 -3.54 -18.35
N GLY A 113 -15.95 -3.89 -17.06
CA GLY A 113 -15.23 -3.21 -15.98
C GLY A 113 -16.13 -2.86 -14.81
N GLY A 114 -15.65 -3.10 -13.59
CA GLY A 114 -16.46 -3.00 -12.37
C GLY A 114 -16.98 -1.60 -12.04
N VAL A 115 -18.15 -1.52 -11.45
CA VAL A 115 -18.75 -0.32 -10.87
C VAL A 115 -19.02 -0.55 -9.37
N LEU A 116 -18.74 0.46 -8.56
CA LEU A 116 -19.05 0.44 -7.14
C LEU A 116 -20.55 0.69 -6.92
N VAL A 117 -21.14 -0.10 -6.03
CA VAL A 117 -22.54 0.03 -5.58
C VAL A 117 -22.51 0.50 -4.15
N ASP A 118 -23.15 1.63 -3.86
CA ASP A 118 -23.16 2.28 -2.54
C ASP A 118 -24.47 2.00 -1.79
N ASP A 119 -24.44 2.07 -0.46
CA ASP A 119 -25.57 1.82 0.41
C ASP A 119 -26.06 3.08 1.14
N ASP A 120 -25.68 4.27 0.68
CA ASP A 120 -26.02 5.56 1.33
C ASP A 120 -27.54 5.82 1.45
N SER A 121 -28.40 5.09 0.73
CA SER A 121 -29.84 5.22 0.91
C SER A 121 -30.32 4.51 2.18
N ASP A 122 -31.16 5.19 2.99
CA ASP A 122 -31.71 4.65 4.25
C ASP A 122 -32.27 3.23 4.13
N SER A 123 -32.86 2.88 2.97
CA SER A 123 -33.47 1.58 2.73
C SER A 123 -32.45 0.48 2.48
N ILE A 124 -31.39 0.77 1.73
CA ILE A 124 -30.31 -0.15 1.39
C ILE A 124 -29.41 -0.33 2.60
N GLN A 125 -29.02 0.75 3.28
CA GLN A 125 -28.20 0.70 4.48
C GLN A 125 -28.84 -0.23 5.55
N VAL A 126 -30.12 -0.03 5.87
CA VAL A 126 -30.82 -0.91 6.82
C VAL A 126 -30.85 -2.37 6.37
N TYR A 127 -30.91 -2.61 5.07
CA TYR A 127 -30.89 -3.97 4.53
C TYR A 127 -29.50 -4.62 4.68
N PHE A 128 -28.42 -3.94 4.25
CA PHE A 128 -27.08 -4.49 4.36
C PHE A 128 -26.54 -4.52 5.79
N ASP A 129 -26.91 -3.57 6.67
CA ASP A 129 -26.68 -3.67 8.12
C ASP A 129 -27.20 -5.00 8.73
N ALA A 130 -28.25 -5.54 8.13
CA ALA A 130 -28.89 -6.76 8.63
C ALA A 130 -28.35 -8.06 8.01
N VAL A 131 -27.89 -8.04 6.75
CA VAL A 131 -27.54 -9.26 6.00
C VAL A 131 -26.10 -9.25 5.47
N GLY A 132 -25.42 -8.10 5.53
CA GLY A 132 -24.12 -7.87 4.90
C GLY A 132 -24.20 -7.62 3.40
N PRO A 133 -23.10 -7.12 2.78
CA PRO A 133 -23.01 -7.01 1.33
C PRO A 133 -23.02 -8.41 0.68
N PRO A 134 -23.45 -8.52 -0.59
CA PRO A 134 -23.54 -9.81 -1.26
C PRO A 134 -22.15 -10.45 -1.40
N PRO A 135 -22.01 -11.78 -1.21
CA PRO A 135 -20.75 -12.47 -1.38
C PRO A 135 -20.17 -12.30 -2.79
N VAL A 136 -18.83 -12.33 -2.91
CA VAL A 136 -18.13 -12.37 -4.21
C VAL A 136 -18.60 -13.57 -5.00
N GLY A 137 -18.84 -13.39 -6.31
CA GLY A 137 -19.41 -14.39 -7.19
C GLY A 137 -20.95 -14.35 -7.27
N THR A 138 -21.64 -13.59 -6.39
CA THR A 138 -23.09 -13.46 -6.45
C THR A 138 -23.52 -12.87 -7.80
N PHE A 139 -24.43 -13.57 -8.51
CA PHE A 139 -25.00 -13.08 -9.75
C PHE A 139 -26.08 -12.04 -9.49
N VAL A 140 -25.96 -10.92 -10.15
CA VAL A 140 -26.89 -9.79 -10.11
C VAL A 140 -27.59 -9.68 -11.45
N SER A 141 -28.87 -10.05 -11.51
CA SER A 141 -29.66 -9.89 -12.73
C SER A 141 -29.79 -8.43 -13.13
N SER A 142 -29.97 -7.55 -12.19
CA SER A 142 -29.98 -6.11 -12.45
C SER A 142 -29.86 -5.30 -11.18
N ILE A 143 -29.21 -4.12 -11.30
CA ILE A 143 -29.26 -3.05 -10.31
C ILE A 143 -29.70 -1.77 -11.01
N SER A 144 -30.74 -1.12 -10.48
CA SER A 144 -31.14 0.22 -10.88
C SER A 144 -30.76 1.19 -9.78
N GLY A 145 -30.26 2.35 -10.16
CA GLY A 145 -29.90 3.38 -9.20
C GLY A 145 -29.53 4.68 -9.89
N TRP A 146 -29.34 5.72 -9.13
CA TRP A 146 -28.81 6.95 -9.67
C TRP A 146 -27.29 6.95 -9.60
N VAL A 147 -26.66 7.55 -10.59
CA VAL A 147 -25.20 7.65 -10.64
C VAL A 147 -24.76 8.81 -9.78
N TYR A 148 -24.03 8.52 -8.73
CA TYR A 148 -23.59 9.48 -7.75
C TYR A 148 -22.09 9.69 -7.80
N HIS A 149 -21.64 10.94 -7.82
CA HIS A 149 -20.24 11.30 -7.74
C HIS A 149 -19.88 11.55 -6.29
N HIS A 150 -19.42 10.51 -5.59
CA HIS A 150 -19.12 10.59 -4.17
C HIS A 150 -17.81 11.35 -3.92
N TYR A 151 -17.85 12.30 -3.01
CA TYR A 151 -16.63 12.97 -2.58
C TYR A 151 -15.96 12.15 -1.46
N GLY A 152 -14.71 12.00 -1.57
CA GLY A 152 -13.96 11.57 -0.45
C GLY A 152 -13.42 10.25 -0.50
N SER A 153 -13.36 9.64 -1.48
CA SER A 153 -12.54 8.57 -1.44
C SER A 153 -11.53 8.63 -2.36
N TYR A 154 -10.57 8.45 -1.99
CA TYR A 154 -9.97 7.18 -1.78
C TYR A 154 -9.30 6.80 -3.08
N SER A 155 -8.07 6.78 -3.19
CA SER A 155 -7.14 6.11 -4.13
C SER A 155 -7.69 5.43 -5.42
N ASP A 156 -8.98 5.42 -5.66
CA ASP A 156 -9.58 4.91 -6.87
C ASP A 156 -9.72 6.01 -7.93
N SER A 157 -9.44 5.66 -9.18
CA SER A 157 -9.55 6.53 -10.35
C SER A 157 -10.98 6.95 -10.69
N THR A 158 -11.99 6.33 -10.06
CA THR A 158 -13.40 6.66 -10.26
C THR A 158 -14.10 6.89 -8.92
N THR A 159 -14.75 8.05 -8.84
CA THR A 159 -15.61 8.41 -7.72
C THR A 159 -17.09 8.29 -8.06
N TYR A 160 -17.41 7.80 -9.25
CA TYR A 160 -18.79 7.53 -9.66
C TYR A 160 -19.23 6.16 -9.16
N LYS A 161 -20.37 6.13 -8.49
CA LYS A 161 -20.99 4.93 -7.92
C LYS A 161 -22.43 4.82 -8.36
N LEU A 162 -22.97 3.61 -8.31
CA LEU A 162 -24.39 3.35 -8.50
C LEU A 162 -25.06 3.30 -7.14
N GLU A 163 -26.05 4.14 -6.92
CA GLU A 163 -26.80 4.28 -5.67
C GLU A 163 -28.22 3.76 -5.84
N PRO A 164 -28.53 2.52 -5.43
CA PRO A 164 -29.89 2.02 -5.38
C PRO A 164 -30.70 2.73 -4.29
N LEU A 165 -31.97 3.06 -4.55
CA LEU A 165 -32.81 3.75 -3.58
C LEU A 165 -33.62 2.79 -2.71
N TYR A 166 -34.00 1.65 -3.26
CA TYR A 166 -34.83 0.63 -2.62
C TYR A 166 -34.23 -0.75 -2.79
N VAL A 167 -34.49 -1.65 -1.84
CA VAL A 167 -34.09 -3.06 -1.94
C VAL A 167 -34.61 -3.73 -3.24
N SER A 168 -35.77 -3.28 -3.74
CA SER A 168 -36.33 -3.76 -5.02
C SER A 168 -35.55 -3.32 -6.25
N ASP A 169 -34.62 -2.36 -6.12
CA ASP A 169 -33.78 -1.90 -7.22
C ASP A 169 -32.62 -2.87 -7.47
N ILE A 170 -32.33 -3.73 -6.49
CA ILE A 170 -31.34 -4.80 -6.60
C ILE A 170 -32.06 -6.12 -6.81
N ASN A 171 -31.81 -6.78 -7.94
CA ASN A 171 -32.41 -8.05 -8.27
C ASN A 171 -31.31 -9.12 -8.41
N PHE A 172 -31.15 -9.91 -7.36
CA PHE A 172 -30.31 -11.09 -7.41
C PHE A 172 -31.02 -12.19 -8.18
N GLY A 173 -30.46 -12.59 -9.32
CA GLY A 173 -31.03 -13.63 -10.17
C GLY A 173 -30.76 -15.03 -9.66
N ALA A 174 -31.37 -16.02 -10.31
CA ALA A 174 -30.94 -17.40 -10.25
C ALA A 174 -29.58 -17.50 -10.98
N GLY A 175 -28.50 -17.44 -10.22
CA GLY A 175 -27.11 -17.44 -10.70
C GLY A 175 -26.50 -18.83 -10.74
N PRO A 176 -25.24 -18.95 -11.16
CA PRO A 176 -24.44 -20.15 -10.98
C PRO A 176 -24.01 -20.30 -9.50
N PRO A 177 -23.47 -21.47 -9.10
CA PRO A 177 -22.96 -21.71 -7.77
C PRO A 177 -21.98 -20.65 -7.26
N VAL A 178 -22.08 -20.27 -5.99
CA VAL A 178 -21.21 -19.30 -5.29
C VAL A 178 -20.30 -20.03 -4.33
N PHE A 179 -19.03 -19.60 -4.27
CA PHE A 179 -18.01 -20.20 -3.41
C PHE A 179 -17.67 -19.27 -2.24
N SER A 180 -17.43 -19.88 -1.08
CA SER A 180 -16.83 -19.22 0.10
C SER A 180 -15.98 -20.20 0.88
N ASP A 181 -15.20 -19.68 1.85
CA ASP A 181 -14.34 -20.47 2.75
C ASP A 181 -13.49 -21.51 2.01
N VAL A 182 -12.91 -21.11 0.87
CA VAL A 182 -12.02 -21.99 0.10
C VAL A 182 -10.69 -22.12 0.82
N SER A 183 -10.28 -23.36 1.07
CA SER A 183 -9.04 -23.65 1.80
C SER A 183 -8.39 -24.94 1.33
N ARG A 184 -7.11 -25.11 1.66
CA ARG A 184 -6.36 -26.34 1.44
C ARG A 184 -5.61 -26.78 2.69
N ASP A 185 -5.46 -28.09 2.88
CA ASP A 185 -4.72 -28.70 3.99
C ASP A 185 -3.94 -29.93 3.51
N PRO A 186 -2.60 -29.98 3.67
CA PRO A 186 -1.75 -28.93 4.22
C PRO A 186 -1.64 -27.71 3.29
N CYS A 187 -1.45 -26.56 3.88
CA CYS A 187 -1.35 -25.28 3.16
C CYS A 187 -0.08 -25.20 2.32
N ALA A 188 1.04 -25.70 2.85
CA ALA A 188 2.33 -25.85 2.17
C ALA A 188 2.73 -27.33 2.16
N PRO A 189 2.29 -28.11 1.15
CA PRO A 189 2.49 -29.56 1.12
C PRO A 189 3.94 -29.92 0.82
N GLY A 190 4.42 -30.94 1.53
CA GLY A 190 5.68 -31.62 1.25
C GLY A 190 5.59 -32.55 0.04
N ASN A 191 6.75 -33.16 -0.28
CA ASN A 191 6.85 -34.13 -1.36
C ASN A 191 5.98 -35.38 -1.08
N ASP A 192 5.24 -35.86 -2.08
CA ASP A 192 4.32 -36.99 -1.97
C ASP A 192 3.15 -36.80 -0.97
N GLU A 193 2.86 -35.60 -0.52
CA GLU A 193 1.77 -35.30 0.43
C GLU A 193 0.48 -34.98 -0.30
N ASP A 194 -0.61 -35.67 0.09
CA ASP A 194 -1.95 -35.40 -0.45
C ASP A 194 -2.49 -34.08 0.10
N VAL A 195 -3.14 -33.27 -0.75
CA VAL A 195 -3.75 -31.99 -0.38
C VAL A 195 -5.27 -32.09 -0.42
N VAL A 196 -5.92 -31.86 0.71
CA VAL A 196 -7.38 -31.75 0.79
C VAL A 196 -7.78 -30.31 0.51
N VAL A 197 -8.57 -30.09 -0.53
CA VAL A 197 -9.18 -28.79 -0.84
C VAL A 197 -10.62 -28.82 -0.36
N SER A 198 -11.03 -27.77 0.35
CA SER A 198 -12.36 -27.58 0.90
C SER A 198 -12.96 -26.28 0.38
N ALA A 199 -14.26 -26.24 0.17
CA ALA A 199 -15.01 -25.02 -0.16
C ALA A 199 -16.44 -25.14 0.37
N VAL A 200 -17.04 -24.04 0.78
CA VAL A 200 -18.49 -23.92 0.95
C VAL A 200 -19.05 -23.51 -0.41
N ILE A 201 -19.97 -24.34 -0.97
CA ILE A 201 -20.55 -24.09 -2.29
C ILE A 201 -22.06 -24.02 -2.14
N THR A 202 -22.62 -22.85 -2.38
CA THR A 202 -24.04 -22.57 -2.23
C THR A 202 -24.69 -22.13 -3.53
N ASP A 203 -25.97 -22.40 -3.64
CA ASP A 203 -26.81 -21.98 -4.77
C ASP A 203 -28.28 -21.92 -4.32
N ASN A 204 -29.15 -21.27 -5.08
CA ASN A 204 -30.60 -21.30 -4.88
C ASN A 204 -31.25 -22.60 -5.39
N SER A 205 -30.49 -23.44 -6.07
CA SER A 205 -30.84 -24.83 -6.40
C SER A 205 -29.85 -25.81 -5.76
N ASP A 206 -30.02 -27.12 -5.98
CA ASP A 206 -29.07 -28.10 -5.46
C ASP A 206 -27.81 -28.15 -6.35
N ILE A 207 -26.62 -28.25 -5.74
CA ILE A 207 -25.36 -28.47 -6.47
C ILE A 207 -25.34 -29.90 -7.00
N SER A 208 -25.30 -30.05 -8.31
CA SER A 208 -25.30 -31.37 -8.97
C SER A 208 -23.92 -32.02 -8.99
N SER A 209 -22.85 -31.21 -9.09
CA SER A 209 -21.47 -31.68 -9.08
C SER A 209 -20.49 -30.56 -8.74
N ALA A 210 -19.39 -30.93 -8.07
CA ALA A 210 -18.23 -30.07 -7.92
C ALA A 210 -16.94 -30.88 -8.15
N GLU A 211 -15.94 -30.29 -8.77
CA GLU A 211 -14.65 -30.91 -9.04
C GLU A 211 -13.51 -29.90 -8.92
N ILE A 212 -12.34 -30.40 -8.50
CA ILE A 212 -11.09 -29.66 -8.51
C ILE A 212 -10.39 -29.97 -9.83
N MET A 213 -10.09 -28.92 -10.58
CA MET A 213 -9.29 -28.99 -11.80
C MET A 213 -7.87 -28.57 -11.45
N TYR A 214 -6.86 -29.41 -11.67
CA TYR A 214 -5.48 -29.09 -11.31
C TYR A 214 -4.49 -29.43 -12.43
N SER A 215 -3.42 -28.67 -12.51
CA SER A 215 -2.30 -28.89 -13.44
C SER A 215 -0.97 -28.82 -12.70
N ILE A 216 0.03 -29.53 -13.19
CA ILE A 216 1.39 -29.53 -12.65
C ILE A 216 2.29 -28.88 -13.70
N ASP A 217 3.11 -27.88 -13.27
CA ASP A 217 4.03 -27.12 -14.13
C ASP A 217 3.37 -26.60 -15.41
N GLY A 218 2.12 -26.12 -15.32
CA GLY A 218 1.35 -25.62 -16.46
C GLY A 218 0.98 -26.70 -17.50
N GLY A 219 0.99 -27.97 -17.09
CA GLY A 219 0.61 -29.10 -17.93
C GLY A 219 -0.89 -29.20 -18.18
N THR A 220 -1.34 -30.35 -18.69
CA THR A 220 -2.77 -30.58 -18.93
C THR A 220 -3.52 -30.72 -17.60
N TYR A 221 -4.66 -30.04 -17.48
CA TYR A 221 -5.55 -30.17 -16.32
C TYR A 221 -6.08 -31.60 -16.18
N GLN A 222 -6.08 -32.05 -14.93
CA GLN A 222 -6.70 -33.28 -14.45
C GLN A 222 -7.81 -32.89 -13.49
N SER A 223 -8.78 -33.77 -13.24
CA SER A 223 -9.86 -33.48 -12.30
C SER A 223 -9.96 -34.48 -11.15
N VAL A 224 -10.42 -33.97 -10.00
CA VAL A 224 -10.79 -34.74 -8.83
C VAL A 224 -12.20 -34.35 -8.43
N LEU A 225 -13.10 -35.32 -8.32
CA LEU A 225 -14.47 -35.06 -7.85
C LEU A 225 -14.44 -34.67 -6.35
N MET A 226 -15.20 -33.66 -6.02
CA MET A 226 -15.48 -33.28 -4.64
C MET A 226 -16.71 -34.03 -4.12
N THR A 227 -16.77 -34.20 -2.82
CA THR A 227 -17.89 -34.81 -2.09
C THR A 227 -18.51 -33.79 -1.15
N SER A 228 -19.84 -33.70 -1.20
CA SER A 228 -20.60 -32.84 -0.27
C SER A 228 -20.56 -33.41 1.16
N GLY A 229 -20.36 -32.50 2.12
CA GLY A 229 -20.43 -32.77 3.57
C GLY A 229 -21.63 -32.12 4.23
N THR A 230 -21.44 -31.61 5.45
CA THR A 230 -22.45 -30.80 6.17
C THR A 230 -22.23 -29.32 5.89
N ASP A 231 -23.29 -28.52 6.04
CA ASP A 231 -23.24 -27.07 5.96
C ASP A 231 -22.67 -26.57 4.60
N ASP A 232 -23.11 -27.22 3.52
CA ASP A 232 -22.73 -26.94 2.12
C ASP A 232 -21.21 -27.04 1.84
N THR A 233 -20.46 -27.65 2.75
CA THR A 233 -19.02 -27.86 2.58
C THR A 233 -18.74 -29.01 1.60
N TRP A 234 -17.90 -28.77 0.62
CA TRP A 234 -17.42 -29.74 -0.36
C TRP A 234 -15.94 -29.98 -0.19
N THR A 235 -15.49 -31.22 -0.33
CA THR A 235 -14.08 -31.59 -0.18
C THR A 235 -13.61 -32.53 -1.29
N GLY A 236 -12.38 -32.30 -1.75
CA GLY A 236 -11.69 -33.17 -2.71
C GLY A 236 -10.21 -33.29 -2.34
N THR A 237 -9.54 -34.36 -2.79
CA THR A 237 -8.12 -34.60 -2.46
C THR A 237 -7.29 -34.66 -3.71
N ILE A 238 -6.36 -33.74 -3.87
CA ILE A 238 -5.33 -33.75 -4.92
C ILE A 238 -4.24 -34.73 -4.48
N PRO A 239 -3.93 -35.78 -5.27
CA PRO A 239 -2.93 -36.77 -4.85
C PRO A 239 -1.49 -36.22 -4.93
N GLY A 240 -0.72 -36.29 -3.85
CA GLY A 240 0.69 -35.86 -3.79
C GLY A 240 1.61 -36.63 -4.71
N SER A 241 1.32 -37.92 -4.95
CA SER A 241 2.15 -38.79 -5.80
C SER A 241 2.22 -38.41 -7.28
N ASN A 242 1.51 -37.37 -7.69
CA ASN A 242 1.48 -36.91 -9.10
C ASN A 242 2.53 -35.86 -9.42
N ALA A 243 3.22 -35.31 -8.43
CA ALA A 243 4.20 -34.24 -8.61
C ALA A 243 5.51 -34.55 -7.88
N SER A 244 6.61 -33.91 -8.30
CA SER A 244 7.92 -34.08 -7.69
C SER A 244 8.32 -32.80 -6.93
N ASP A 245 9.26 -32.93 -6.01
CA ASP A 245 9.86 -31.80 -5.30
C ASP A 245 10.27 -30.67 -6.28
N GLY A 246 9.89 -29.44 -5.95
CA GLY A 246 10.08 -28.24 -6.77
C GLY A 246 9.03 -28.01 -7.88
N ALA A 247 8.03 -28.88 -8.01
CA ALA A 247 6.95 -28.66 -8.97
C ALA A 247 5.95 -27.60 -8.46
N VAL A 248 5.35 -26.87 -9.38
CA VAL A 248 4.23 -25.95 -9.11
C VAL A 248 2.93 -26.63 -9.48
N LEU A 249 1.98 -26.63 -8.58
CA LEU A 249 0.64 -27.11 -8.83
C LEU A 249 -0.33 -25.92 -8.83
N TYR A 250 -1.06 -25.75 -9.93
CA TYR A 250 -2.15 -24.78 -10.05
C TYR A 250 -3.49 -25.52 -10.05
N TYR A 251 -4.51 -24.93 -9.44
CA TYR A 251 -5.83 -25.51 -9.41
C TYR A 251 -6.93 -24.46 -9.37
N TYR A 252 -8.13 -24.87 -9.73
CA TYR A 252 -9.38 -24.15 -9.52
C TYR A 252 -10.49 -25.14 -9.21
N ILE A 253 -11.57 -24.66 -8.59
CA ILE A 253 -12.76 -25.45 -8.32
C ILE A 253 -13.82 -25.12 -9.37
N SER A 254 -14.52 -26.09 -9.86
CA SER A 254 -15.68 -25.92 -10.76
C SER A 254 -16.90 -26.59 -10.14
N ALA A 255 -18.02 -25.88 -10.08
CA ALA A 255 -19.29 -26.41 -9.56
C ALA A 255 -20.43 -26.14 -10.54
N THR A 256 -21.37 -27.06 -10.60
CA THR A 256 -22.55 -27.00 -11.46
C THR A 256 -23.79 -27.28 -10.62
N ASP A 257 -24.81 -26.44 -10.72
CA ASP A 257 -26.13 -26.62 -10.11
C ASP A 257 -26.95 -27.70 -10.81
N ASP A 258 -28.15 -27.99 -10.35
CA ASP A 258 -29.07 -28.95 -10.99
C ASP A 258 -30.10 -28.28 -11.91
N GLY A 259 -30.08 -26.94 -12.02
CA GLY A 259 -30.94 -26.16 -12.89
C GLY A 259 -32.43 -26.14 -12.49
N THR A 260 -32.78 -26.56 -11.26
CA THR A 260 -34.19 -26.63 -10.85
C THR A 260 -34.86 -25.29 -10.64
N ASP A 261 -34.09 -24.24 -10.40
CA ASP A 261 -34.55 -22.85 -10.25
C ASP A 261 -34.62 -22.08 -11.60
N GLN A 262 -34.07 -22.67 -12.65
CA GLN A 262 -34.02 -22.14 -14.03
C GLN A 262 -34.09 -23.26 -15.06
N ASP A 263 -34.15 -22.91 -16.33
CA ASP A 263 -34.39 -23.87 -17.40
C ASP A 263 -33.20 -24.80 -17.70
N GLU A 264 -31.96 -24.45 -17.31
CA GLU A 264 -30.75 -25.23 -17.56
C GLU A 264 -29.71 -25.08 -16.42
N PRO A 265 -28.92 -26.13 -16.10
CA PRO A 265 -27.83 -26.06 -15.13
C PRO A 265 -26.78 -25.03 -15.53
N LYS A 266 -26.29 -24.27 -14.52
CA LYS A 266 -25.20 -23.31 -14.68
C LYS A 266 -23.95 -23.79 -13.95
N THR A 267 -22.81 -23.34 -14.45
CA THR A 267 -21.50 -23.68 -13.90
C THR A 267 -20.73 -22.41 -13.58
N SER A 268 -20.07 -22.41 -12.45
CA SER A 268 -19.09 -21.38 -12.08
C SER A 268 -17.77 -22.00 -11.63
N THR A 269 -16.76 -21.17 -11.50
CA THR A 269 -15.43 -21.55 -11.02
C THR A 269 -14.97 -20.66 -9.88
N TYR A 270 -14.02 -21.17 -9.11
CA TYR A 270 -13.28 -20.37 -8.13
C TYR A 270 -11.77 -20.66 -8.27
N PRO A 271 -10.92 -19.66 -8.50
CA PRO A 271 -11.29 -18.25 -8.67
C PRO A 271 -12.24 -18.02 -9.84
N TYR A 272 -12.91 -16.89 -9.83
CA TYR A 272 -13.94 -16.59 -10.82
C TYR A 272 -13.34 -16.38 -12.22
N GLU A 273 -12.20 -15.69 -12.30
CA GLU A 273 -11.44 -15.44 -13.53
C GLU A 273 -10.18 -16.31 -13.58
N ILE A 274 -10.34 -17.59 -13.90
CA ILE A 274 -9.23 -18.57 -13.91
C ILE A 274 -8.06 -18.23 -14.85
N ASP A 275 -8.26 -17.34 -15.82
CA ASP A 275 -7.20 -16.88 -16.71
C ASP A 275 -6.31 -15.80 -16.08
N ASN A 276 -6.81 -15.11 -15.06
CA ASN A 276 -6.17 -13.98 -14.40
C ASN A 276 -5.82 -14.26 -12.94
N ASP A 277 -6.45 -15.28 -12.34
CA ASP A 277 -6.30 -15.58 -10.94
C ASP A 277 -6.33 -17.11 -10.75
N GLN A 278 -5.28 -17.69 -10.20
CA GLN A 278 -5.18 -19.13 -10.03
C GLN A 278 -4.71 -19.47 -8.61
N LEU A 279 -5.44 -20.38 -7.97
CA LEU A 279 -4.93 -21.00 -6.75
C LEU A 279 -3.75 -21.91 -7.08
N GLY A 280 -2.76 -21.94 -6.21
CA GLY A 280 -1.59 -22.77 -6.46
C GLY A 280 -0.74 -22.99 -5.21
N TYR A 281 0.26 -23.85 -5.35
CA TYR A 281 1.28 -24.08 -4.34
C TYR A 281 2.50 -24.79 -4.95
N TYR A 282 3.64 -24.61 -4.28
CA TYR A 282 4.84 -25.40 -4.55
C TYR A 282 4.87 -26.66 -3.71
N ILE A 283 5.37 -27.72 -4.30
CA ILE A 283 5.61 -28.99 -3.59
C ILE A 283 7.06 -28.95 -3.12
N THR A 284 7.27 -28.81 -1.82
CA THR A 284 8.59 -28.78 -1.22
C THR A 284 8.57 -29.12 0.26
N ASP A 285 9.57 -29.87 0.72
CA ASP A 285 9.74 -30.19 2.14
C ASP A 285 10.35 -28.99 2.92
N ASP A 286 10.91 -28.00 2.23
CA ASP A 286 11.56 -26.84 2.83
C ASP A 286 10.66 -25.60 2.71
N GLN A 287 10.41 -24.90 3.81
CA GLN A 287 9.73 -23.61 3.86
C GLN A 287 10.76 -22.50 3.97
N TYR A 288 10.63 -21.47 3.13
CA TYR A 288 11.57 -20.35 3.05
C TYR A 288 10.86 -19.06 2.62
N ILE A 289 11.50 -17.91 2.84
CA ILE A 289 10.89 -16.57 2.59
C ILE A 289 10.37 -16.45 1.15
N ALA A 290 11.18 -16.85 0.15
CA ALA A 290 10.74 -16.73 -1.25
C ALA A 290 9.49 -17.55 -1.55
N LEU A 291 9.16 -18.57 -0.74
CA LEU A 291 7.90 -19.30 -0.88
C LEU A 291 6.70 -18.42 -0.51
N ALA A 292 6.82 -17.67 0.61
CA ALA A 292 5.78 -16.73 1.03
C ALA A 292 5.56 -15.59 0.03
N GLN A 293 6.63 -15.21 -0.68
CA GLN A 293 6.62 -14.13 -1.67
C GLN A 293 6.20 -14.59 -3.09
N MET A 294 5.85 -15.87 -3.26
CA MET A 294 5.42 -16.37 -4.55
C MET A 294 4.03 -15.89 -4.90
N THR A 295 3.95 -15.10 -5.94
CA THR A 295 2.69 -14.53 -6.42
C THR A 295 2.08 -15.36 -7.55
N ASP A 296 0.77 -15.30 -7.69
CA ASP A 296 0.10 -15.71 -8.90
C ASP A 296 0.06 -14.51 -9.86
N TRP A 297 0.92 -14.53 -10.84
CA TRP A 297 0.87 -13.54 -11.91
C TRP A 297 -0.43 -13.73 -12.75
N PRO A 298 -1.24 -12.68 -13.01
CA PRO A 298 -0.96 -11.25 -12.87
C PRO A 298 -1.58 -10.55 -11.66
N SER A 299 -2.28 -11.25 -10.74
CA SER A 299 -2.94 -10.58 -9.60
C SER A 299 -1.97 -9.99 -8.58
N GLY A 300 -0.78 -10.55 -8.52
CA GLY A 300 0.24 -10.14 -7.56
C GLY A 300 0.07 -10.70 -6.15
N ASN A 301 -0.99 -11.48 -5.89
CA ASN A 301 -1.24 -12.07 -4.57
C ASN A 301 -0.37 -13.30 -4.32
N SER A 302 0.05 -13.52 -3.07
CA SER A 302 0.78 -14.71 -2.69
C SER A 302 -0.05 -15.98 -2.86
N LEU A 303 0.53 -17.02 -3.45
CA LEU A 303 -0.06 -18.36 -3.46
C LEU A 303 -0.25 -18.98 -2.06
N TYR A 304 0.32 -18.34 -1.03
CA TYR A 304 0.29 -18.77 0.37
C TYR A 304 -0.49 -17.80 1.26
N ASP A 305 -1.29 -16.92 0.69
CA ASP A 305 -2.19 -16.07 1.46
C ASP A 305 -3.05 -16.92 2.41
N ASP A 306 -3.24 -16.47 3.66
CA ASP A 306 -3.86 -17.20 4.77
C ASP A 306 -3.15 -18.51 5.21
N CYS A 307 -1.95 -18.81 4.70
CA CYS A 307 -1.19 -19.99 5.06
C CYS A 307 -0.23 -19.75 6.23
N GLU A 308 -0.18 -20.67 7.19
CA GLU A 308 0.88 -20.67 8.21
C GLU A 308 2.18 -21.23 7.62
N LEU A 309 3.23 -20.42 7.64
CA LEU A 309 4.58 -20.81 7.22
C LEU A 309 5.60 -20.63 8.35
N THR A 310 6.67 -21.42 8.28
CA THR A 310 7.85 -21.30 9.14
C THR A 310 9.06 -20.92 8.28
N VAL A 311 9.56 -19.70 8.42
CA VAL A 311 10.67 -19.19 7.61
C VAL A 311 11.84 -18.72 8.46
N THR A 312 13.04 -18.71 7.89
CA THR A 312 14.26 -18.28 8.57
C THR A 312 14.92 -17.15 7.79
N GLY A 313 15.35 -16.10 8.50
CA GLY A 313 16.06 -14.96 7.90
C GLY A 313 16.83 -14.16 8.94
N ILE A 314 17.66 -13.23 8.45
CA ILE A 314 18.41 -12.27 9.26
C ILE A 314 17.58 -11.00 9.37
N VAL A 315 17.38 -10.48 10.58
CA VAL A 315 16.70 -9.21 10.83
C VAL A 315 17.47 -8.08 10.15
N THR A 316 16.83 -7.42 9.20
CA THR A 316 17.34 -6.29 8.42
C THR A 316 16.70 -4.95 8.83
N GLY A 317 15.46 -4.99 9.33
CA GLY A 317 14.75 -3.87 9.95
C GLY A 317 14.24 -4.24 11.33
N ASP A 318 14.43 -3.38 12.34
CA ASP A 318 13.99 -3.62 13.71
C ASP A 318 13.07 -2.51 14.24
N THR A 319 12.22 -2.84 15.22
CA THR A 319 11.22 -1.92 15.79
C THR A 319 11.79 -0.80 16.64
N ALA A 320 13.07 -0.87 17.01
CA ALA A 320 13.72 0.22 17.75
C ALA A 320 13.71 1.55 16.97
N GLN A 321 13.27 1.49 15.74
CA GLN A 321 13.28 2.58 14.77
C GLN A 321 11.88 3.14 14.48
N TYR A 322 10.82 2.39 14.80
CA TYR A 322 9.45 2.83 14.61
C TYR A 322 9.02 3.87 15.66
N ASN A 323 8.63 5.03 15.18
CA ASN A 323 8.09 6.09 16.03
C ASN A 323 6.57 5.97 16.27
N SER A 324 5.89 5.01 15.64
CA SER A 324 4.42 5.02 15.51
C SER A 324 3.68 3.87 16.21
N GLY A 325 4.35 2.96 16.91
CA GLY A 325 3.67 1.83 17.57
C GLY A 325 3.28 0.68 16.62
N TYR A 326 3.66 0.74 15.36
CA TYR A 326 3.57 -0.37 14.42
C TYR A 326 4.83 -1.22 14.58
N GLY A 327 4.69 -2.34 15.28
CA GLY A 327 5.80 -3.22 15.62
C GLY A 327 6.17 -4.18 14.50
N ALA A 328 6.59 -3.70 13.33
CA ALA A 328 7.02 -4.56 12.24
C ALA A 328 8.54 -4.77 12.21
N TYR A 329 8.95 -5.97 11.83
CA TYR A 329 10.33 -6.36 11.57
C TYR A 329 10.49 -6.74 10.11
N ALA A 330 11.65 -6.48 9.51
CA ALA A 330 12.01 -7.04 8.21
C ALA A 330 13.09 -8.10 8.41
N ILE A 331 12.94 -9.24 7.74
CA ILE A 331 13.95 -10.29 7.68
C ILE A 331 14.28 -10.61 6.23
N GLN A 332 15.50 -11.09 6.02
CA GLN A 332 15.96 -11.48 4.69
C GLN A 332 16.87 -12.70 4.77
N SER A 333 16.64 -13.70 3.91
CA SER A 333 17.44 -14.93 3.91
C SER A 333 18.69 -14.83 3.05
N GLU A 334 18.63 -14.13 1.90
CA GLU A 334 19.73 -13.92 0.96
C GLU A 334 19.65 -12.51 0.35
N ALA A 335 20.76 -12.01 -0.19
CA ALA A 335 20.79 -10.73 -0.91
C ALA A 335 20.34 -10.92 -2.38
N ASN A 336 19.15 -11.42 -2.57
CA ASN A 336 18.50 -11.68 -3.87
C ASN A 336 17.05 -11.20 -3.84
N PRO A 337 16.44 -10.89 -5.00
CA PRO A 337 14.98 -10.67 -5.11
C PRO A 337 14.18 -11.84 -4.52
N TRP A 338 12.97 -11.57 -4.00
CA TRP A 338 12.07 -12.54 -3.36
C TRP A 338 12.56 -13.12 -2.02
N HIS A 339 13.66 -12.66 -1.47
CA HIS A 339 14.25 -13.21 -0.24
C HIS A 339 14.07 -12.32 0.99
N GLY A 340 13.31 -11.24 0.89
CA GLY A 340 12.92 -10.36 1.99
C GLY A 340 11.45 -10.52 2.35
N ILE A 341 11.08 -10.33 3.62
CA ILE A 341 9.69 -10.26 4.06
C ILE A 341 9.58 -9.44 5.34
N VAL A 342 8.46 -8.75 5.48
CA VAL A 342 8.10 -8.03 6.70
C VAL A 342 7.20 -8.92 7.57
N PHE A 343 7.34 -8.85 8.87
CA PHE A 343 6.40 -9.46 9.79
C PHE A 343 6.05 -8.54 10.96
N ASP A 344 4.85 -8.65 11.48
CA ASP A 344 4.35 -7.86 12.59
C ASP A 344 3.63 -8.70 13.65
N GLY A 345 3.17 -8.03 14.72
CA GLY A 345 2.43 -8.71 15.78
C GLY A 345 3.28 -9.51 16.77
N TRP A 346 4.60 -9.24 16.86
CA TRP A 346 5.48 -9.89 17.83
C TRP A 346 6.00 -8.92 18.89
N ASP A 347 5.56 -9.07 20.14
CA ASP A 347 5.90 -8.19 21.26
C ASP A 347 6.75 -8.87 22.37
N ASP A 348 6.92 -10.20 22.31
CA ASP A 348 7.49 -10.96 23.43
C ASP A 348 9.03 -10.88 23.55
N THR A 349 9.73 -10.59 22.46
CA THR A 349 11.19 -10.53 22.43
C THR A 349 11.66 -9.41 21.53
N GLU A 350 12.45 -8.48 22.06
CA GLU A 350 13.09 -7.45 21.27
C GLU A 350 14.14 -8.08 20.35
N LEU A 351 13.97 -7.92 19.04
CA LEU A 351 14.92 -8.37 18.02
C LEU A 351 15.76 -7.19 17.56
N THR A 352 17.01 -7.48 17.20
CA THR A 352 17.93 -6.47 16.69
C THR A 352 18.46 -6.86 15.32
N ARG A 353 18.83 -5.88 14.52
CA ARG A 353 19.45 -6.13 13.21
C ARG A 353 20.68 -7.03 13.35
N GLY A 354 20.72 -8.07 12.53
CA GLY A 354 21.76 -9.09 12.57
C GLY A 354 21.40 -10.33 13.39
N ASP A 355 20.24 -10.37 14.04
CA ASP A 355 19.72 -11.62 14.61
C ASP A 355 19.21 -12.51 13.48
N GLU A 356 19.65 -13.75 13.43
CA GLU A 356 19.06 -14.77 12.58
C GLU A 356 17.90 -15.40 13.34
N VAL A 357 16.72 -15.35 12.77
CA VAL A 357 15.49 -15.79 13.41
C VAL A 357 14.75 -16.80 12.56
N THR A 358 14.11 -17.78 13.23
CA THR A 358 13.07 -18.63 12.64
C THR A 358 11.73 -18.17 13.20
N ILE A 359 10.81 -17.83 12.32
CA ILE A 359 9.46 -17.35 12.67
C ILE A 359 8.39 -18.27 12.09
N THR A 360 7.29 -18.43 12.82
CA THR A 360 6.08 -19.11 12.36
C THR A 360 4.93 -18.15 12.46
N GLY A 361 4.19 -17.96 11.38
CA GLY A 361 3.04 -17.08 11.31
C GLY A 361 2.26 -17.25 10.01
N THR A 362 1.18 -16.50 9.86
CA THR A 362 0.30 -16.54 8.69
C THR A 362 0.82 -15.56 7.64
N VAL A 363 0.96 -16.03 6.40
CA VAL A 363 1.20 -15.14 5.25
C VAL A 363 -0.07 -14.36 4.99
N ALA A 364 0.04 -13.08 4.76
CA ALA A 364 -1.08 -12.21 4.39
C ALA A 364 -0.62 -11.20 3.35
N GLU A 365 -1.42 -11.03 2.33
CA GLU A 365 -1.22 -10.01 1.30
C GLU A 365 -1.78 -8.66 1.71
N PHE A 366 -2.56 -8.63 2.76
CA PHE A 366 -3.39 -7.50 3.06
C PHE A 366 -3.40 -7.19 4.55
N ASP A 367 -3.15 -5.93 4.90
CA ASP A 367 -3.37 -5.43 6.25
C ASP A 367 -4.76 -4.79 6.33
N ALA A 368 -5.71 -5.57 6.84
CA ALA A 368 -7.13 -5.22 6.90
C ALA A 368 -7.47 -4.02 7.77
N GLU A 369 -6.59 -3.45 8.55
CA GLU A 369 -6.95 -2.39 9.50
C GLU A 369 -6.81 -0.94 8.96
N TRP A 370 -6.09 -0.69 7.86
CA TRP A 370 -5.83 0.69 7.34
C TRP A 370 -5.98 0.89 5.81
N HIS A 371 -6.53 0.02 5.12
CA HIS A 371 -7.33 -0.10 3.91
C HIS A 371 -7.24 0.91 2.80
N PHE A 372 -6.26 0.78 1.98
CA PHE A 372 -6.44 1.14 0.60
C PHE A 372 -6.26 -0.14 -0.25
N LYS A 373 -7.20 -0.41 -1.12
CA LYS A 373 -7.33 -1.57 -2.03
C LYS A 373 -6.09 -1.88 -2.90
N TYR A 374 -4.94 -1.32 -2.56
CA TYR A 374 -3.69 -1.41 -3.32
C TYR A 374 -2.47 -1.64 -2.44
N ASP A 375 -2.65 -2.13 -1.22
CA ASP A 375 -1.54 -2.56 -0.38
C ASP A 375 -1.22 -4.03 -0.68
N ASN A 376 -0.63 -4.30 -1.85
CA ASN A 376 -0.05 -5.59 -2.20
C ASN A 376 1.27 -5.80 -1.44
N ASN A 377 1.22 -5.86 -0.12
CA ASN A 377 2.39 -6.05 0.70
C ASN A 377 2.33 -7.43 1.36
N THR A 378 3.10 -8.37 0.84
CA THR A 378 3.20 -9.71 1.44
C THR A 378 3.88 -9.65 2.81
N LYS A 379 3.16 -10.00 3.85
CA LYS A 379 3.64 -10.01 5.24
C LYS A 379 3.43 -11.36 5.91
N ILE A 380 4.12 -11.55 7.03
CA ILE A 380 3.77 -12.59 8.00
C ILE A 380 3.12 -11.91 9.20
N ILE A 381 1.88 -12.27 9.47
CA ILE A 381 1.06 -11.78 10.59
C ILE A 381 0.75 -12.93 11.55
N ASN A 382 0.04 -12.61 12.66
CA ASN A 382 -0.37 -13.62 13.66
C ASN A 382 0.81 -14.52 14.10
N VAL A 383 2.00 -13.91 14.27
CA VAL A 383 3.23 -14.64 14.59
C VAL A 383 3.04 -15.45 15.88
N SER A 384 3.08 -16.77 15.74
CA SER A 384 2.87 -17.71 16.84
C SER A 384 4.16 -18.08 17.56
N SER A 385 5.31 -18.00 16.88
CA SER A 385 6.62 -18.24 17.49
C SER A 385 7.76 -17.51 16.80
N VAL A 386 8.75 -17.09 17.60
CA VAL A 386 10.04 -16.56 17.13
C VAL A 386 11.16 -17.24 17.90
N THR A 387 12.15 -17.75 17.18
CA THR A 387 13.36 -18.33 17.76
C THR A 387 14.58 -17.61 17.21
N VAL A 388 15.41 -17.03 18.10
CA VAL A 388 16.70 -16.46 17.72
C VAL A 388 17.73 -17.59 17.62
N ASN A 389 18.21 -17.85 16.41
CA ASN A 389 19.18 -18.92 16.12
C ASN A 389 20.61 -18.47 16.39
N SER A 390 20.95 -17.26 15.97
CA SER A 390 22.27 -16.64 16.15
C SER A 390 22.17 -15.12 16.08
N THR A 391 23.22 -14.41 16.51
CA THR A 391 23.26 -12.95 16.54
C THR A 391 24.52 -12.42 15.87
N GLY A 392 24.50 -11.14 15.45
CA GLY A 392 25.64 -10.47 14.83
C GLY A 392 25.92 -10.91 13.39
N ASN A 393 24.92 -11.45 12.72
CA ASN A 393 24.98 -11.77 11.31
C ASN A 393 24.88 -10.49 10.47
N SER A 394 25.24 -10.58 9.20
CA SER A 394 25.11 -9.48 8.24
C SER A 394 24.63 -9.98 6.90
N ILE A 395 23.77 -9.23 6.28
CA ILE A 395 23.36 -9.41 4.90
C ILE A 395 23.65 -8.11 4.13
N ALA A 396 24.16 -8.23 2.91
CA ALA A 396 24.44 -7.07 2.09
C ALA A 396 23.14 -6.49 1.50
N ALA A 397 23.05 -5.17 1.43
CA ALA A 397 22.01 -4.53 0.64
C ALA A 397 22.18 -4.86 -0.84
N MET A 398 21.09 -5.13 -1.54
CA MET A 398 21.08 -5.32 -2.98
C MET A 398 21.26 -3.98 -3.68
N THR A 399 22.21 -3.89 -4.61
CA THR A 399 22.40 -2.68 -5.40
C THR A 399 21.42 -2.69 -6.57
N VAL A 400 20.55 -1.70 -6.61
CA VAL A 400 19.50 -1.51 -7.61
C VAL A 400 19.53 -0.08 -8.14
N SER A 401 18.89 0.17 -9.28
CA SER A 401 18.63 1.51 -9.80
C SER A 401 17.25 2.01 -9.36
N THR A 402 16.99 3.32 -9.49
CA THR A 402 15.64 3.85 -9.30
C THR A 402 14.66 3.34 -10.36
N GLU A 403 15.14 2.97 -11.55
CA GLU A 403 14.36 2.35 -12.63
C GLU A 403 13.87 0.93 -12.23
N ASP A 404 14.70 0.15 -11.52
CA ASP A 404 14.29 -1.19 -11.02
C ASP A 404 13.18 -1.10 -9.95
N LEU A 405 13.06 0.06 -9.29
CA LEU A 405 12.14 0.32 -8.19
C LEU A 405 10.96 1.22 -8.59
N GLU A 406 10.79 1.49 -9.89
CA GLU A 406 9.63 2.23 -10.39
C GLU A 406 8.35 1.43 -10.13
N GLN A 407 7.27 2.14 -9.79
CA GLN A 407 5.96 1.56 -9.45
C GLN A 407 5.44 0.55 -10.48
N ASP A 408 5.68 0.79 -11.76
CA ASP A 408 5.21 -0.03 -12.88
C ASP A 408 6.31 -0.93 -13.48
N ALA A 409 7.45 -1.09 -12.79
CA ALA A 409 8.51 -1.98 -13.27
C ALA A 409 8.10 -3.45 -13.16
N ASP A 410 8.38 -4.24 -14.20
CA ASP A 410 7.95 -5.65 -14.31
C ASP A 410 8.33 -6.55 -13.11
N GLU A 411 9.39 -6.20 -12.37
CA GLU A 411 9.91 -7.00 -11.26
C GLU A 411 9.97 -6.23 -9.93
N VAL A 412 9.31 -5.10 -9.81
CA VAL A 412 9.39 -4.22 -8.63
C VAL A 412 9.00 -4.96 -7.34
N GLU A 413 7.97 -5.76 -7.39
CA GLU A 413 7.47 -6.57 -6.27
C GLU A 413 8.53 -7.55 -5.74
N SER A 414 9.40 -8.07 -6.60
CA SER A 414 10.47 -8.99 -6.20
C SER A 414 11.45 -8.42 -5.17
N TYR A 415 11.49 -7.09 -5.03
CA TYR A 415 12.33 -6.39 -4.04
C TYR A 415 11.61 -6.13 -2.72
N GLU A 416 10.33 -6.43 -2.63
CA GLU A 416 9.55 -6.19 -1.42
C GLU A 416 10.13 -6.91 -0.19
N GLY A 417 10.13 -6.23 0.95
CA GLY A 417 10.76 -6.71 2.18
C GLY A 417 12.29 -6.77 2.15
N CYS A 418 12.91 -6.55 0.98
CA CYS A 418 14.35 -6.66 0.82
C CYS A 418 15.09 -5.39 1.24
N LEU A 419 16.30 -5.58 1.73
CA LEU A 419 17.26 -4.51 1.97
C LEU A 419 17.93 -4.11 0.65
N VAL A 420 17.61 -2.92 0.16
CA VAL A 420 18.13 -2.37 -1.10
C VAL A 420 19.06 -1.17 -0.88
N THR A 421 19.84 -0.83 -1.89
CA THR A 421 20.65 0.39 -1.94
C THR A 421 20.70 0.95 -3.37
N VAL A 422 20.40 2.23 -3.51
CA VAL A 422 20.54 3.00 -4.75
C VAL A 422 21.71 3.96 -4.57
N SER A 423 22.60 4.02 -5.56
CA SER A 423 23.82 4.82 -5.48
C SER A 423 23.74 6.09 -6.32
N GLY A 424 24.41 7.17 -5.85
CA GLY A 424 24.56 8.40 -6.63
C GLY A 424 23.27 9.16 -6.89
N VAL A 425 22.37 9.22 -5.91
CA VAL A 425 21.03 9.78 -6.07
C VAL A 425 20.95 11.27 -5.80
N THR A 426 19.97 11.91 -6.42
CA THR A 426 19.60 13.31 -6.18
C THR A 426 18.15 13.36 -5.69
N VAL A 427 17.87 14.15 -4.68
CA VAL A 427 16.49 14.43 -4.24
C VAL A 427 15.81 15.25 -5.33
N SER A 428 14.82 14.68 -6.00
CA SER A 428 14.07 15.32 -7.10
C SER A 428 12.87 16.11 -6.62
N ALA A 429 12.24 15.67 -5.52
CA ALA A 429 11.14 16.38 -4.89
C ALA A 429 11.10 16.13 -3.37
N VAL A 430 10.49 17.08 -2.66
CA VAL A 430 10.16 16.97 -1.22
C VAL A 430 8.66 17.08 -1.11
N ASN A 431 8.00 15.97 -0.78
CA ASN A 431 6.55 15.87 -0.67
C ASN A 431 6.08 16.11 0.77
N ALA A 432 4.80 15.93 1.05
CA ALA A 432 4.24 16.18 2.39
C ALA A 432 4.67 15.12 3.42
N TYR A 433 4.88 13.88 2.98
CA TYR A 433 5.14 12.72 3.83
C TYR A 433 6.33 11.87 3.36
N ASP A 434 6.81 12.05 2.13
CA ASP A 434 7.89 11.30 1.51
C ASP A 434 8.79 12.21 0.66
N TRP A 435 9.84 11.63 0.08
CA TRP A 435 10.79 12.33 -0.80
C TRP A 435 11.00 11.50 -2.06
N SER A 436 11.06 12.18 -3.20
CA SER A 436 11.45 11.53 -4.46
C SER A 436 12.96 11.63 -4.66
N ILE A 437 13.57 10.54 -5.10
CA ILE A 437 14.97 10.47 -5.48
C ILE A 437 15.10 9.95 -6.91
N ILE A 438 16.13 10.41 -7.61
CA ILE A 438 16.52 9.93 -8.93
C ILE A 438 18.01 9.58 -8.94
N ASP A 439 18.38 8.58 -9.72
CA ASP A 439 19.77 8.28 -10.08
C ASP A 439 20.06 8.68 -11.55
N ASP A 440 21.09 8.10 -12.15
CA ASP A 440 21.46 8.37 -13.55
C ASP A 440 20.41 7.89 -14.58
N SER A 441 19.45 7.03 -14.21
CA SER A 441 18.32 6.60 -15.06
C SER A 441 17.34 7.75 -15.31
N GLY A 442 17.24 8.67 -14.34
CA GLY A 442 16.29 9.79 -14.38
C GLY A 442 14.85 9.39 -14.03
N ILE A 443 14.63 8.15 -13.59
CA ILE A 443 13.34 7.64 -13.08
C ILE A 443 13.23 7.97 -11.59
N GLU A 444 12.05 8.29 -11.11
CA GLU A 444 11.83 8.57 -9.69
C GLU A 444 11.56 7.30 -8.89
N CYS A 445 12.12 7.23 -7.68
CA CYS A 445 11.77 6.30 -6.63
C CYS A 445 11.47 7.09 -5.35
N LEU A 446 10.51 6.63 -4.55
CA LEU A 446 10.17 7.26 -3.29
C LEU A 446 11.03 6.72 -2.14
N ILE A 447 11.34 7.59 -1.18
CA ILE A 447 11.91 7.22 0.12
C ILE A 447 11.01 7.76 1.23
N ASP A 448 10.93 7.02 2.34
CA ASP A 448 10.03 7.33 3.44
C ASP A 448 10.73 7.16 4.80
N ASP A 449 10.22 7.85 5.82
CA ASP A 449 10.77 7.84 7.17
C ASP A 449 9.93 7.04 8.19
N ASP A 450 8.93 6.30 7.76
CA ASP A 450 8.06 5.50 8.62
C ASP A 450 8.86 4.48 9.47
N MET A 451 9.91 3.87 8.91
CA MET A 451 10.83 2.99 9.63
C MET A 451 12.03 3.72 10.26
N ALA A 452 12.09 5.04 10.19
CA ALA A 452 13.27 5.79 10.57
C ALA A 452 13.34 6.05 12.08
N ASN A 453 14.52 5.87 12.67
CA ASN A 453 14.76 6.37 14.01
C ASN A 453 14.75 7.93 14.03
N MET A 454 14.61 8.53 15.22
CA MET A 454 14.52 10.00 15.37
C MET A 454 15.67 10.77 14.69
N ALA A 455 16.86 10.18 14.56
CA ALA A 455 17.99 10.84 13.93
C ALA A 455 17.85 10.84 12.40
N ALA A 456 17.42 9.74 11.82
CA ALA A 456 17.15 9.62 10.38
C ALA A 456 15.95 10.47 9.99
N ASN A 457 14.85 10.41 10.73
CA ASN A 457 13.67 11.25 10.52
C ASN A 457 14.03 12.75 10.52
N SER A 458 14.84 13.20 11.49
CA SER A 458 15.32 14.59 11.51
C SER A 458 16.23 14.94 10.33
N ALA A 459 16.98 13.97 9.80
CA ALA A 459 17.84 14.19 8.63
C ALA A 459 17.02 14.23 7.35
N MET A 460 16.05 13.35 7.19
CA MET A 460 15.14 13.33 6.04
C MET A 460 14.33 14.62 5.99
N SER A 461 13.78 15.08 7.12
CA SER A 461 13.07 16.37 7.19
C SER A 461 13.94 17.59 6.82
N ALA A 462 15.26 17.44 6.77
CA ALA A 462 16.19 18.48 6.37
C ALA A 462 16.67 18.35 4.92
N LEU A 463 16.28 17.30 4.20
CA LEU A 463 16.59 17.13 2.77
C LEU A 463 15.92 18.23 1.95
N THR A 464 16.59 18.63 0.90
CA THR A 464 16.12 19.68 -0.01
C THR A 464 16.23 19.21 -1.47
N GLU A 465 15.32 19.66 -2.30
CA GLU A 465 15.37 19.40 -3.74
C GLU A 465 16.73 19.83 -4.33
N GLY A 466 17.31 18.95 -5.14
CA GLY A 466 18.65 19.12 -5.72
C GLY A 466 19.79 18.66 -4.82
N GLU A 467 19.52 18.21 -3.60
CA GLU A 467 20.55 17.62 -2.73
C GLU A 467 20.97 16.26 -3.26
N THR A 468 22.28 15.98 -3.23
CA THR A 468 22.84 14.72 -3.72
C THR A 468 23.31 13.86 -2.55
N LEU A 469 22.99 12.56 -2.62
CA LEU A 469 23.41 11.56 -1.65
C LEU A 469 24.30 10.52 -2.36
N ALA A 470 25.32 10.01 -1.68
CA ALA A 470 26.21 8.98 -2.23
C ALA A 470 25.44 7.68 -2.50
N ASN A 471 24.56 7.34 -1.60
CA ASN A 471 23.61 6.25 -1.70
C ASN A 471 22.41 6.49 -0.78
N VAL A 472 21.32 5.82 -1.07
CA VAL A 472 20.18 5.64 -0.17
C VAL A 472 19.97 4.15 -0.01
N SER A 473 19.86 3.67 1.22
CA SER A 473 19.60 2.27 1.55
C SER A 473 18.38 2.17 2.45
N GLY A 474 17.70 1.03 2.44
CA GLY A 474 16.55 0.81 3.32
C GLY A 474 15.80 -0.45 2.96
N ILE A 475 14.72 -0.72 3.67
CA ILE A 475 13.80 -1.79 3.35
C ILE A 475 12.85 -1.30 2.26
N PHE A 476 12.80 -2.01 1.14
CA PHE A 476 11.85 -1.68 0.10
C PHE A 476 10.49 -2.29 0.46
N ASN A 477 9.45 -1.49 0.43
CA ASN A 477 8.14 -1.89 0.91
C ASN A 477 7.04 -1.13 0.20
N PHE A 478 5.90 -1.80 0.01
CA PHE A 478 4.69 -1.16 -0.48
C PHE A 478 3.90 -0.57 0.71
N SER A 479 3.54 0.70 0.64
CA SER A 479 2.74 1.36 1.67
C SER A 479 1.97 2.55 1.10
N PHE A 480 0.71 2.72 1.52
CA PHE A 480 -0.17 3.80 1.04
C PHE A 480 -0.24 3.90 -0.50
N GLY A 481 -0.34 2.73 -1.16
CA GLY A 481 -0.52 2.65 -2.61
C GLY A 481 0.75 2.88 -3.46
N THR A 482 1.94 2.92 -2.85
CA THR A 482 3.20 3.15 -3.56
C THR A 482 4.36 2.38 -2.97
N TYR A 483 5.29 1.96 -3.83
CA TYR A 483 6.57 1.40 -3.40
C TYR A 483 7.53 2.48 -2.92
N LYS A 484 8.23 2.22 -1.80
CA LYS A 484 9.15 3.16 -1.17
C LYS A 484 10.34 2.45 -0.54
N ILE A 485 11.47 3.12 -0.49
CA ILE A 485 12.60 2.69 0.35
C ILE A 485 12.39 3.26 1.75
N GLN A 486 12.14 2.42 2.71
CA GLN A 486 11.98 2.76 4.11
C GLN A 486 13.35 2.94 4.78
N ILE A 487 13.67 4.16 5.15
CA ILE A 487 14.94 4.51 5.80
C ILE A 487 14.91 4.04 7.26
N ARG A 488 15.96 3.35 7.72
CA ARG A 488 16.04 2.81 9.08
C ARG A 488 16.81 3.73 10.04
N ASP A 489 17.98 4.22 9.60
CA ASP A 489 18.84 5.11 10.37
C ASP A 489 19.71 6.01 9.47
N MET A 490 20.55 6.82 10.12
CA MET A 490 21.45 7.76 9.42
C MET A 490 22.47 7.10 8.48
N ALA A 491 22.78 5.83 8.66
CA ALA A 491 23.72 5.12 7.79
C ALA A 491 23.08 4.78 6.43
N ASP A 492 21.75 4.73 6.38
CA ASP A 492 21.00 4.51 5.14
C ASP A 492 20.98 5.75 4.22
N LEU A 493 21.21 6.93 4.79
CA LEU A 493 21.36 8.18 4.03
C LEU A 493 22.83 8.49 3.80
N GLY A 494 23.41 7.92 2.75
CA GLY A 494 24.78 8.20 2.34
C GLY A 494 24.94 9.63 1.84
N GLN A 495 25.33 10.55 2.72
CA GLN A 495 25.59 11.93 2.31
C GLN A 495 26.83 11.99 1.42
N LEU A 496 26.74 12.57 0.21
CA LEU A 496 27.90 12.93 -0.60
C LEU A 496 28.74 13.94 0.18
N GLY A 497 29.89 13.47 0.69
CA GLY A 497 30.82 14.30 1.45
C GLY A 497 30.98 13.93 2.93
N ILE A 498 30.40 12.82 3.35
CA ILE A 498 30.91 12.07 4.49
C ILE A 498 31.56 10.83 3.89
N ASP A 499 32.87 10.93 3.64
CA ASP A 499 33.68 9.75 3.29
C ASP A 499 33.30 8.58 4.23
N ASP A 500 33.33 7.35 3.69
CA ASP A 500 33.22 6.06 4.42
C ASP A 500 34.12 5.94 5.67
N ASP A 501 34.81 7.01 6.02
CA ASP A 501 35.71 7.13 7.14
C ASP A 501 35.03 7.30 8.52
N PHE A 502 33.68 7.48 8.61
CA PHE A 502 33.05 7.60 9.93
C PHE A 502 32.82 6.26 10.65
N ALA A 503 32.83 5.14 9.93
CA ALA A 503 32.80 3.79 10.51
C ALA A 503 34.21 3.20 10.71
N GLY A 504 35.26 3.86 10.22
CA GLY A 504 36.65 3.42 10.26
C GLY A 504 37.49 4.12 11.33
N VAL A 505 38.62 3.54 11.68
CA VAL A 505 39.66 4.21 12.48
C VAL A 505 40.15 5.42 11.68
N ALA A 506 40.00 6.64 12.24
CA ALA A 506 40.49 7.87 11.64
C ALA A 506 42.00 7.72 11.27
N ARG A 507 42.31 7.80 9.98
CA ARG A 507 43.68 7.56 9.46
C ARG A 507 44.44 8.86 9.22
N GLU A 508 43.74 10.00 9.16
CA GLU A 508 44.32 11.31 8.92
C GLU A 508 43.65 12.40 9.75
N PHE A 509 44.26 13.55 9.87
CA PHE A 509 43.62 14.71 10.50
C PHE A 509 42.80 15.46 9.44
N ALA A 510 41.53 15.75 9.74
CA ALA A 510 40.68 16.56 8.85
C ALA A 510 39.77 17.52 9.61
N LEU A 511 39.41 18.63 8.96
CA LEU A 511 38.38 19.57 9.40
C LEU A 511 37.34 19.70 8.31
N TYR A 512 36.10 19.37 8.60
CA TYR A 512 35.00 19.34 7.64
C TYR A 512 34.22 20.66 7.59
N PRO A 513 33.45 20.93 6.53
CA PRO A 513 32.47 22.01 6.48
C PRO A 513 31.50 21.91 7.66
N ASN A 514 31.09 23.06 8.20
CA ASN A 514 30.02 23.10 9.20
C ASN A 514 28.66 22.92 8.52
N TYR A 515 27.74 22.31 9.22
CA TYR A 515 26.39 22.11 8.74
C TYR A 515 25.36 22.38 9.85
N PRO A 516 24.26 23.09 9.50
CA PRO A 516 24.00 23.81 8.25
C PRO A 516 24.97 24.99 8.03
N ASN A 517 25.13 25.42 6.76
CA ASN A 517 25.86 26.63 6.38
C ASN A 517 25.27 27.21 5.08
N PRO A 518 24.54 28.34 5.07
CA PRO A 518 24.28 29.24 6.22
C PRO A 518 23.51 28.58 7.36
N PHE A 519 23.62 29.12 8.60
CA PHE A 519 22.98 28.56 9.79
C PHE A 519 22.25 29.62 10.66
N ASN A 520 21.24 29.18 11.44
CA ASN A 520 20.42 30.03 12.30
C ASN A 520 19.92 29.28 13.56
N PRO A 521 20.34 29.62 14.78
CA PRO A 521 21.65 30.17 15.14
C PRO A 521 22.70 29.06 15.37
N GLU A 522 22.34 27.78 15.17
CA GLU A 522 23.17 26.62 15.49
C GLU A 522 23.80 25.97 14.27
N THR A 523 25.02 25.48 14.42
CA THR A 523 25.71 24.69 13.40
C THR A 523 26.64 23.67 14.04
N ARG A 524 26.87 22.56 13.36
CA ARG A 524 27.78 21.49 13.77
C ARG A 524 29.09 21.62 13.03
N ILE A 525 30.19 21.48 13.74
CA ILE A 525 31.55 21.48 13.20
C ILE A 525 32.14 20.10 13.45
N ARG A 526 32.51 19.40 12.38
CA ARG A 526 33.07 18.04 12.43
C ARG A 526 34.55 18.09 12.14
N PHE A 527 35.30 17.20 12.80
CA PHE A 527 36.72 16.98 12.53
C PHE A 527 37.13 15.57 12.94
N GLN A 528 38.26 15.11 12.41
CA GLN A 528 38.84 13.82 12.78
C GLN A 528 40.29 13.95 13.20
N LEU A 529 40.71 13.04 14.07
CA LEU A 529 42.04 12.98 14.66
C LEU A 529 42.64 11.59 14.35
N ALA A 530 43.75 11.56 13.61
CA ALA A 530 44.46 10.32 13.32
C ALA A 530 45.10 9.69 14.57
N GLU A 531 45.38 10.47 15.58
CA GLU A 531 45.96 10.05 16.86
C GLU A 531 45.50 10.94 18.00
N ASN A 532 45.64 10.47 19.24
CA ASN A 532 45.31 11.25 20.44
C ASN A 532 46.09 12.54 20.48
N SER A 533 45.41 13.70 20.41
CA SER A 533 46.02 15.00 20.21
C SER A 533 45.44 16.07 21.13
N ASN A 534 46.29 17.10 21.45
CA ASN A 534 45.78 18.31 22.05
C ASN A 534 45.07 19.16 21.00
N VAL A 535 43.74 19.26 21.10
CA VAL A 535 42.89 19.97 20.17
C VAL A 535 42.51 21.32 20.65
N ARG A 536 42.57 22.31 19.77
CA ARG A 536 42.03 23.63 19.99
C ARG A 536 41.22 24.05 18.78
N LEU A 537 39.89 24.19 18.94
CA LEU A 537 38.98 24.68 17.92
C LEU A 537 38.36 26.01 18.36
N MET A 538 38.60 27.05 17.58
CA MET A 538 38.21 28.40 17.88
C MET A 538 37.50 29.06 16.70
N ILE A 539 36.58 29.97 17.02
CA ILE A 539 35.82 30.77 16.05
C ILE A 539 36.35 32.21 16.08
N TYR A 540 36.50 32.80 14.92
CA TYR A 540 36.97 34.14 14.67
C TYR A 540 36.00 34.93 13.81
N ASP A 541 35.90 36.23 14.01
CA ASP A 541 35.24 37.12 13.07
C ASP A 541 36.12 37.43 11.82
N VAL A 542 35.57 38.16 10.86
CA VAL A 542 36.30 38.55 9.63
C VAL A 542 37.51 39.44 9.86
N LEU A 543 37.63 40.07 11.03
CA LEU A 543 38.80 40.85 11.42
C LEU A 543 39.86 40.03 12.15
N GLY A 544 39.65 38.71 12.29
CA GLY A 544 40.56 37.80 12.98
C GLY A 544 40.49 37.88 14.52
N ARG A 545 39.49 38.54 15.06
CA ARG A 545 39.28 38.58 16.53
C ARG A 545 38.62 37.29 16.98
N LYS A 546 39.15 36.71 18.08
CA LYS A 546 38.54 35.51 18.65
C LYS A 546 37.14 35.80 19.18
N VAL A 547 36.18 34.99 18.79
CA VAL A 547 34.76 35.04 19.17
C VAL A 547 34.46 33.98 20.23
N ARG A 548 34.83 32.72 19.96
CA ARG A 548 34.51 31.58 20.83
C ARG A 548 35.62 30.54 20.79
N THR A 549 35.88 29.90 21.93
CA THR A 549 36.64 28.67 22.01
C THR A 549 35.67 27.52 22.24
N LEU A 550 35.53 26.62 21.26
CA LEU A 550 34.61 25.47 21.33
C LEU A 550 35.24 24.32 22.12
N VAL A 551 36.54 24.04 21.89
CA VAL A 551 37.29 23.04 22.64
C VAL A 551 38.74 23.46 22.77
N SER A 552 39.36 23.12 23.91
CA SER A 552 40.79 23.33 24.18
C SER A 552 41.26 22.29 25.20
N GLU A 553 41.38 21.03 24.76
CA GLU A 553 41.74 19.89 25.61
C GLU A 553 42.39 18.76 24.80
N ARG A 554 42.84 17.69 25.48
CA ARG A 554 43.30 16.47 24.82
C ARG A 554 42.09 15.61 24.45
N MET A 555 42.04 15.21 23.21
CA MET A 555 40.99 14.35 22.66
C MET A 555 41.61 13.08 22.08
N ASP A 556 40.88 11.99 22.12
CA ASP A 556 41.30 10.68 21.57
C ASP A 556 41.25 10.67 20.05
N ALA A 557 41.99 9.76 19.41
CA ALA A 557 41.88 9.47 17.98
C ALA A 557 40.43 9.10 17.65
N GLY A 558 39.96 9.55 16.48
CA GLY A 558 38.60 9.28 16.04
C GLY A 558 37.90 10.52 15.51
N HIS A 559 36.60 10.41 15.33
CA HIS A 559 35.72 11.45 14.80
C HIS A 559 35.07 12.24 15.92
N HIS A 560 34.97 13.55 15.74
CA HIS A 560 34.46 14.47 16.74
C HIS A 560 33.49 15.47 16.14
N VAL A 561 32.44 15.81 16.89
CA VAL A 561 31.42 16.80 16.51
C VAL A 561 31.30 17.83 17.66
N LEU A 562 31.32 19.09 17.31
CA LEU A 562 31.09 20.20 18.26
C LEU A 562 30.02 21.14 17.71
N ASN A 563 29.10 21.55 18.59
CA ASN A 563 28.04 22.47 18.20
C ASN A 563 28.45 23.92 18.55
N TRP A 564 28.11 24.85 17.66
CA TRP A 564 28.15 26.28 17.93
C TRP A 564 26.78 26.91 17.75
N ASN A 565 26.30 27.56 18.79
CA ASN A 565 24.97 28.17 18.89
C ASN A 565 24.98 29.70 18.65
N GLY A 566 25.99 30.23 17.97
CA GLY A 566 26.08 31.67 17.68
C GLY A 566 26.36 32.55 18.89
N LEU A 567 26.93 32.00 19.98
CA LEU A 567 27.33 32.78 21.17
C LEU A 567 28.84 32.96 21.24
N ASN A 568 29.29 34.10 21.78
CA ASN A 568 30.70 34.35 22.08
C ASN A 568 31.15 33.71 23.41
N ASP A 569 32.44 33.87 23.78
CA ASP A 569 32.98 33.36 25.06
C ASP A 569 32.26 33.92 26.30
N ALA A 570 31.63 35.08 26.20
CA ALA A 570 30.86 35.70 27.27
C ALA A 570 29.39 35.24 27.33
N GLY A 571 28.96 34.35 26.42
CA GLY A 571 27.58 33.88 26.32
C GLY A 571 26.62 34.89 25.68
N ALA A 572 27.13 35.91 25.02
CA ALA A 572 26.32 36.88 24.29
C ALA A 572 26.22 36.52 22.81
N ASP A 573 25.08 36.82 22.23
CA ASP A 573 24.80 36.64 20.80
C ASP A 573 25.79 37.42 19.93
N VAL A 574 26.24 36.79 18.85
CA VAL A 574 27.05 37.46 17.85
C VAL A 574 26.18 37.89 16.66
N ALA A 575 26.61 38.91 15.92
CA ALA A 575 25.84 39.44 14.78
C ALA A 575 25.80 38.47 13.59
N SER A 576 24.76 38.56 12.77
CA SER A 576 24.76 37.87 11.46
C SER A 576 25.97 38.29 10.63
N GLY A 577 26.57 37.35 9.93
CA GLY A 577 27.77 37.60 9.14
C GLY A 577 28.67 36.38 8.99
N MET A 578 29.79 36.60 8.30
CA MET A 578 30.80 35.57 8.06
C MET A 578 31.71 35.40 9.26
N TYR A 579 31.95 34.12 9.61
CA TYR A 579 32.91 33.69 10.65
C TYR A 579 33.88 32.69 10.10
N VAL A 580 35.02 32.50 10.76
CA VAL A 580 36.03 31.50 10.42
C VAL A 580 36.25 30.63 11.65
N TYR A 581 36.12 29.33 11.51
CA TYR A 581 36.57 28.41 12.58
C TYR A 581 37.90 27.76 12.17
N ARG A 582 38.74 27.55 13.16
CA ARG A 582 40.09 27.06 13.02
C ARG A 582 40.38 25.96 14.03
N ILE A 583 40.83 24.82 13.56
CA ILE A 583 41.36 23.75 14.41
C ILE A 583 42.89 23.76 14.41
N LYS A 584 43.45 23.42 15.57
CA LYS A 584 44.85 23.01 15.72
C LYS A 584 44.85 21.72 16.55
N ALA A 585 45.40 20.64 16.00
CA ALA A 585 45.58 19.33 16.63
C ALA A 585 47.01 18.83 16.37
N GLY A 586 47.86 18.90 17.41
CA GLY A 586 49.31 18.69 17.20
C GLY A 586 49.88 19.67 16.19
N ASP A 587 50.48 19.14 15.10
CA ASP A 587 51.01 19.94 13.99
C ASP A 587 49.97 20.24 12.91
N PHE A 588 48.82 19.59 12.95
CA PHE A 588 47.72 19.83 12.02
C PHE A 588 47.01 21.14 12.29
N ILE A 589 46.86 21.96 11.24
CA ILE A 589 46.11 23.24 11.32
C ILE A 589 45.23 23.34 10.06
N ALA A 590 43.92 23.54 10.29
CA ALA A 590 42.97 23.79 9.22
C ALA A 590 41.99 24.89 9.63
N HIS A 591 41.37 25.54 8.62
CA HIS A 591 40.32 26.54 8.87
C HIS A 591 39.30 26.53 7.75
N ARG A 592 38.05 26.94 8.10
CA ARG A 592 36.94 27.04 7.14
C ARG A 592 36.06 28.24 7.46
N LYS A 593 35.26 28.67 6.49
CA LYS A 593 34.34 29.80 6.61
C LYS A 593 32.93 29.28 6.85
N MET A 594 32.11 30.05 7.58
CA MET A 594 30.70 29.79 7.84
C MET A 594 29.92 31.10 7.88
N LEU A 595 28.63 31.04 7.52
CA LEU A 595 27.73 32.20 7.46
C LEU A 595 26.58 32.04 8.44
N LEU A 596 26.54 32.93 9.45
CA LEU A 596 25.43 33.05 10.39
C LEU A 596 24.37 34.00 9.83
N VAL A 597 23.13 33.53 9.74
CA VAL A 597 21.94 34.32 9.34
C VAL A 597 20.96 34.29 10.54
N ARG A 598 20.51 35.43 10.96
CA ARG A 598 19.49 35.57 12.02
C ARG A 598 18.32 36.37 11.52
#